data_cc209819cfad66f8c05b2681e34b8e9b
#
_entry.id   cc209819cfad66f8c05b2681e34b8e9b
#
_cell.length_a   1.000
_cell.length_b   1.000
_cell.length_c   1.000
_cell.angle_alpha   90.00
_cell.angle_beta   90.00
_cell.angle_gamma   90.00
#
_symmetry.space_group_name_H-M   'P 1'
#
loop_
_entity.id
_entity.type
_entity.pdbx_description
1 polymer ?
#
loop_
_entity_poly.entity_id
_entity_poly.type
_entity_poly.pdbx_seq_one_letter_code
_entity_poly.pdbx_strand_id
1 'polypeptide(L)'
;PIGNPVIPNYLVNSYLKQALDKYGIEHRIGTVFTTANRNWEFSAKDTVQRIHQSRSIAIDMESATVATNGFRYRVPHATLLSVSDKPLHGKPKLSAQAQEFYNRSKKLHLELLLETIEFIK
;
A
#
# COMPACT_ATOMS: atom_id res chain seq x y z
N PRO A 1 13.10 -12.91 -9.60
CA PRO A 1 14.30 -12.38 -8.95
C PRO A 1 13.93 -11.34 -7.88
N ILE A 2 14.69 -11.30 -6.82
CA ILE A 2 14.51 -10.32 -5.75
C ILE A 2 14.71 -8.92 -6.33
N GLY A 3 13.75 -8.02 -6.07
CA GLY A 3 13.83 -6.63 -6.48
C GLY A 3 13.24 -6.29 -7.84
N ASN A 4 12.63 -7.23 -8.53
CA ASN A 4 11.89 -6.90 -9.76
C ASN A 4 10.59 -6.17 -9.39
N PRO A 5 10.38 -4.96 -9.92
CA PRO A 5 9.13 -4.26 -9.69
C PRO A 5 7.96 -4.92 -10.41
N VAL A 6 6.80 -4.91 -9.78
CA VAL A 6 5.53 -5.28 -10.40
C VAL A 6 4.70 -4.02 -10.55
N ILE A 7 4.23 -3.77 -11.77
CA ILE A 7 3.55 -2.53 -12.12
C ILE A 7 2.03 -2.75 -12.05
N PRO A 8 1.28 -1.89 -11.36
CA PRO A 8 -0.17 -1.97 -11.33
C PRO A 8 -0.79 -1.58 -12.67
N ASN A 9 -2.06 -1.90 -12.85
CA ASN A 9 -2.81 -1.44 -14.02
C ASN A 9 -2.99 0.08 -13.95
N TYR A 10 -2.59 0.77 -14.99
CA TYR A 10 -2.65 2.23 -15.07
C TYR A 10 -4.07 2.78 -14.91
N LEU A 11 -5.05 2.20 -15.59
CA LEU A 11 -6.44 2.68 -15.54
C LEU A 11 -7.04 2.51 -14.14
N VAL A 12 -6.89 1.34 -13.53
CA VAL A 12 -7.39 1.09 -12.17
C VAL A 12 -6.74 2.04 -11.18
N ASN A 13 -5.43 2.24 -11.30
CA ASN A 13 -4.70 3.18 -10.45
C ASN A 13 -5.17 4.63 -10.63
N SER A 14 -5.46 5.03 -11.87
CA SER A 14 -6.04 6.35 -12.18
C SER A 14 -7.42 6.54 -11.57
N TYR A 15 -8.28 5.55 -11.65
CA TYR A 15 -9.61 5.60 -11.06
C TYR A 15 -9.56 5.67 -9.53
N LEU A 16 -8.63 4.93 -8.93
CA LEU A 16 -8.39 5.00 -7.50
C LEU A 16 -7.93 6.40 -7.07
N LYS A 17 -7.04 7.01 -7.83
CA LYS A 17 -6.62 8.40 -7.61
C LYS A 17 -7.79 9.38 -7.73
N GLN A 18 -8.64 9.23 -8.73
CA GLN A 18 -9.81 10.06 -8.90
C GLN A 18 -10.77 9.95 -7.70
N ALA A 19 -10.97 8.75 -7.17
CA ALA A 19 -11.78 8.55 -5.96
C ALA A 19 -11.18 9.27 -4.75
N LEU A 20 -9.87 9.16 -4.54
CA LEU A 20 -9.16 9.87 -3.47
C LEU A 20 -9.29 11.40 -3.60
N ASP A 21 -9.14 11.93 -4.79
CA ASP A 21 -9.28 13.36 -5.06
C ASP A 21 -10.73 13.84 -4.82
N LYS A 22 -11.71 13.06 -5.23
CA LYS A 22 -13.14 13.35 -5.01
C LYS A 22 -13.49 13.47 -3.53
N TYR A 23 -12.91 12.59 -2.68
CA TYR A 23 -13.11 12.64 -1.24
C TYR A 23 -12.18 13.64 -0.52
N GLY A 24 -11.31 14.34 -1.26
CA GLY A 24 -10.38 15.30 -0.67
C GLY A 24 -9.33 14.67 0.26
N ILE A 25 -8.96 13.42 0.00
CA ILE A 25 -8.05 12.67 0.86
C ILE A 25 -6.61 12.95 0.45
N GLU A 26 -5.82 13.45 1.38
CA GLU A 26 -4.39 13.57 1.19
C GLU A 26 -3.76 12.19 1.02
N HIS A 27 -3.03 11.99 -0.06
CA HIS A 27 -2.42 10.71 -0.39
C HIS A 27 -1.09 10.88 -1.11
N ARG A 28 -0.33 9.80 -1.18
CA ARG A 28 0.90 9.71 -1.96
C ARG A 28 0.82 8.57 -2.93
N ILE A 29 1.43 8.75 -4.09
CA ILE A 29 1.60 7.70 -5.11
C ILE A 29 3.08 7.40 -5.22
N GLY A 30 3.43 6.13 -5.13
CA GLY A 30 4.82 5.73 -5.18
C GLY A 30 5.01 4.24 -5.01
N THR A 31 6.27 3.85 -4.93
CA THR A 31 6.66 2.44 -4.79
C THR A 31 6.38 1.92 -3.39
N VAL A 32 5.83 0.72 -3.31
CA VAL A 32 5.66 -0.04 -2.07
C VAL A 32 6.70 -1.16 -2.04
N PHE A 33 7.40 -1.29 -0.95
CA PHE A 33 8.33 -2.39 -0.70
C PHE A 33 7.60 -3.51 0.02
N THR A 34 7.45 -4.65 -0.63
CA THR A 34 6.82 -5.83 -0.01
C THR A 34 7.87 -6.77 0.54
N THR A 35 7.76 -7.13 1.81
CA THR A 35 8.65 -8.08 2.46
C THR A 35 7.88 -9.28 2.99
N ALA A 36 8.41 -10.49 2.77
CA ALA A 36 7.88 -11.71 3.38
C ALA A 36 8.39 -11.92 4.81
N ASN A 37 9.40 -11.19 5.24
CA ASN A 37 10.01 -11.32 6.54
C ASN A 37 9.39 -10.35 7.54
N ARG A 38 8.53 -10.85 8.41
CA ARG A 38 7.92 -10.07 9.48
C ARG A 38 8.93 -9.49 10.46
N ASN A 39 10.06 -10.16 10.62
CA ASN A 39 11.12 -9.77 11.54
C ASN A 39 12.24 -8.99 10.86
N TRP A 40 11.95 -8.32 9.76
CA TRP A 40 12.93 -7.52 9.00
C TRP A 40 13.64 -6.48 9.86
N GLU A 41 13.01 -6.01 10.92
CA GLU A 41 13.58 -5.05 11.87
C GLU A 41 14.84 -5.58 12.58
N PHE A 42 14.94 -6.90 12.78
CA PHE A 42 16.13 -7.54 13.35
C PHE A 42 17.32 -7.60 12.39
N SER A 43 17.07 -7.46 11.09
CA SER A 43 18.06 -7.32 10.02
C SER A 43 18.02 -5.91 9.42
N ALA A 44 17.76 -4.92 10.26
CA ALA A 44 17.38 -3.58 9.86
C ALA A 44 18.37 -2.91 8.91
N LYS A 45 19.68 -3.10 9.13
CA LYS A 45 20.70 -2.34 8.39
C LYS A 45 20.61 -2.55 6.88
N ASP A 46 20.58 -3.79 6.43
CA ASP A 46 20.53 -4.12 4.99
C ASP A 46 19.15 -3.85 4.41
N THR A 47 18.10 -4.12 5.17
CA THR A 47 16.72 -3.88 4.72
C THR A 47 16.43 -2.41 4.57
N VAL A 48 16.83 -1.58 5.53
CA VAL A 48 16.68 -0.11 5.47
C VAL A 48 17.43 0.45 4.27
N GLN A 49 18.65 -0.02 4.02
CA GLN A 49 19.41 0.42 2.85
C GLN A 49 18.70 0.09 1.54
N ARG A 50 18.15 -1.13 1.40
CA ARG A 50 17.37 -1.53 0.22
C ARG A 50 16.11 -0.68 0.03
N ILE A 51 15.38 -0.40 1.11
CA ILE A 51 14.20 0.46 1.09
C ILE A 51 14.57 1.87 0.60
N HIS A 52 15.65 2.44 1.12
CA HIS A 52 16.15 3.74 0.68
C HIS A 52 16.54 3.74 -0.81
N GLN A 53 17.26 2.72 -1.24
CA GLN A 53 17.69 2.59 -2.64
C GLN A 53 16.51 2.42 -3.59
N SER A 54 15.46 1.71 -3.17
CA SER A 54 14.25 1.52 -3.98
C SER A 54 13.33 2.74 -4.04
N ARG A 55 13.61 3.78 -3.24
CA ARG A 55 12.76 4.98 -3.13
C ARG A 55 11.32 4.67 -2.70
N SER A 56 11.14 3.58 -1.95
CA SER A 56 9.83 3.18 -1.46
C SER A 56 9.27 4.15 -0.44
N ILE A 57 7.98 4.41 -0.54
CA ILE A 57 7.24 5.31 0.36
C ILE A 57 6.46 4.56 1.43
N ALA A 58 6.30 3.26 1.28
CA ALA A 58 5.60 2.38 2.21
C ALA A 58 6.20 0.98 2.18
N ILE A 59 5.93 0.23 3.24
CA ILE A 59 6.30 -1.18 3.39
C ILE A 59 5.03 -1.96 3.71
N ASP A 60 4.87 -3.10 3.07
CA ASP A 60 3.80 -4.05 3.38
C ASP A 60 4.28 -5.50 3.25
N MET A 61 3.37 -6.44 3.34
CA MET A 61 3.70 -7.87 3.25
C MET A 61 2.93 -8.61 2.15
N GLU A 62 1.98 -7.98 1.46
CA GLU A 62 1.04 -8.66 0.57
C GLU A 62 0.96 -8.07 -0.85
N SER A 63 1.22 -6.80 -1.04
CA SER A 63 0.96 -6.09 -2.30
C SER A 63 1.65 -6.72 -3.51
N ALA A 64 2.91 -7.12 -3.38
CA ALA A 64 3.63 -7.73 -4.49
C ALA A 64 3.02 -9.09 -4.88
N THR A 65 2.50 -9.86 -3.95
CA THR A 65 1.82 -11.13 -4.24
C THR A 65 0.54 -10.90 -5.02
N VAL A 66 -0.27 -9.96 -4.60
CA VAL A 66 -1.50 -9.57 -5.33
C VAL A 66 -1.15 -9.07 -6.73
N ALA A 67 -0.18 -8.18 -6.83
CA ALA A 67 0.24 -7.59 -8.10
C ALA A 67 0.81 -8.63 -9.07
N THR A 68 1.63 -9.56 -8.58
CA THR A 68 2.20 -10.64 -9.40
C THR A 68 1.13 -11.56 -9.93
N ASN A 69 0.16 -11.92 -9.11
CA ASN A 69 -0.96 -12.75 -9.55
C ASN A 69 -1.89 -12.00 -10.51
N GLY A 70 -2.15 -10.72 -10.25
CA GLY A 70 -2.91 -9.88 -11.19
C GLY A 70 -2.25 -9.83 -12.57
N PHE A 71 -0.94 -9.64 -12.62
CA PHE A 71 -0.19 -9.68 -13.85
C PHE A 71 -0.24 -11.06 -14.53
N ARG A 72 0.01 -12.12 -13.77
CA ARG A 72 0.00 -13.51 -14.28
C ARG A 72 -1.34 -13.88 -14.90
N TYR A 73 -2.42 -13.55 -14.25
CA TYR A 73 -3.77 -13.90 -14.69
C TYR A 73 -4.44 -12.84 -15.57
N ARG A 74 -3.72 -11.77 -15.91
CA ARG A 74 -4.22 -10.64 -16.72
C ARG A 74 -5.46 -9.99 -16.12
N VAL A 75 -5.48 -9.89 -14.80
CA VAL A 75 -6.52 -9.19 -14.04
C VAL A 75 -6.03 -7.80 -13.69
N PRO A 76 -6.76 -6.74 -14.07
CA PRO A 76 -6.42 -5.39 -13.66
C PRO A 76 -6.37 -5.26 -12.13
N HIS A 77 -5.34 -4.61 -11.62
CA HIS A 77 -5.13 -4.47 -10.19
C HIS A 77 -4.49 -3.13 -9.84
N ALA A 78 -4.74 -2.69 -8.64
CA ALA A 78 -4.06 -1.56 -8.00
C ALA A 78 -4.00 -1.81 -6.48
N THR A 79 -3.24 -0.99 -5.77
CA THR A 79 -3.08 -1.11 -4.32
C THR A 79 -3.40 0.21 -3.64
N LEU A 80 -4.25 0.16 -2.63
CA LEU A 80 -4.54 1.27 -1.73
C LEU A 80 -4.15 0.86 -0.31
N LEU A 81 -3.26 1.62 0.30
CA LEU A 81 -2.76 1.35 1.65
C LEU A 81 -3.08 2.50 2.60
N SER A 82 -3.47 2.16 3.82
CA SER A 82 -3.45 3.08 4.96
C SER A 82 -2.20 2.82 5.78
N VAL A 83 -1.45 3.87 6.06
CA VAL A 83 -0.25 3.79 6.89
C VAL A 83 -0.67 3.75 8.36
N SER A 84 -0.45 2.63 9.01
CA SER A 84 -0.79 2.42 10.42
C SER A 84 0.26 2.96 11.39
N ASP A 85 1.51 2.90 10.99
CA ASP A 85 2.65 3.27 11.80
C ASP A 85 3.86 3.63 10.93
N LYS A 86 4.87 4.19 11.55
CA LYS A 86 6.13 4.58 10.90
C LYS A 86 7.29 3.92 11.66
N PRO A 87 7.58 2.64 11.43
CA PRO A 87 8.53 1.89 12.25
C PRO A 87 9.95 2.49 12.26
N LEU A 88 10.33 3.24 11.22
CA LEU A 88 11.64 3.87 11.13
C LEU A 88 11.70 5.29 11.72
N HIS A 89 10.55 5.94 11.91
CA HIS A 89 10.49 7.37 12.23
C HIS A 89 9.45 7.74 13.29
N GLY A 90 8.72 6.77 13.85
CA GLY A 90 7.61 7.02 14.74
C GLY A 90 7.66 6.28 16.07
N LYS A 91 6.81 6.68 16.99
CA LYS A 91 6.58 5.96 18.24
C LYS A 91 5.70 4.74 17.99
N PRO A 92 5.84 3.68 18.81
CA PRO A 92 4.92 2.56 18.76
C PRO A 92 3.47 3.02 18.94
N LYS A 93 2.57 2.40 18.21
CA LYS A 93 1.16 2.72 18.25
C LYS A 93 0.53 2.12 19.51
N LEU A 94 -0.19 2.93 20.27
CA LEU A 94 -1.00 2.43 21.41
C LEU A 94 -2.18 1.61 20.89
N SER A 95 -2.50 0.50 21.56
CA SER A 95 -3.53 -0.46 21.10
C SER A 95 -4.91 0.17 20.87
N ALA A 96 -5.33 1.10 21.75
CA ALA A 96 -6.60 1.80 21.60
C ALA A 96 -6.63 2.70 20.35
N GLN A 97 -5.56 3.45 20.09
CA GLN A 97 -5.42 4.28 18.90
C GLN A 97 -5.36 3.44 17.63
N ALA A 98 -4.74 2.25 17.71
CA ALA A 98 -4.68 1.31 16.61
C ALA A 98 -6.08 0.82 16.21
N GLN A 99 -6.91 0.45 17.18
CA GLN A 99 -8.26 -0.03 16.91
C GLN A 99 -9.15 1.04 16.26
N GLU A 100 -9.10 2.27 16.76
CA GLU A 100 -9.81 3.40 16.15
C GLU A 100 -9.35 3.68 14.72
N PHE A 101 -8.04 3.67 14.49
CA PHE A 101 -7.47 3.82 13.15
C PHE A 101 -7.97 2.74 12.20
N TYR A 102 -7.94 1.47 12.61
CA TYR A 102 -8.40 0.36 11.78
C TYR A 102 -9.88 0.46 11.44
N ASN A 103 -10.72 0.80 12.39
CA ASN A 103 -12.16 0.95 12.16
C ASN A 103 -12.46 2.07 11.14
N ARG A 104 -11.81 3.21 11.30
CA ARG A 104 -11.94 4.35 10.40
C ARG A 104 -11.39 4.05 9.00
N SER A 105 -10.23 3.40 8.92
CA SER A 105 -9.61 3.04 7.65
C SER A 105 -10.44 2.02 6.88
N LYS A 106 -11.00 1.01 7.53
CA LYS A 106 -11.88 0.03 6.86
C LYS A 106 -13.08 0.69 6.21
N LYS A 107 -13.75 1.58 6.91
CA LYS A 107 -14.90 2.31 6.37
C LYS A 107 -14.51 3.15 5.17
N LEU A 108 -13.44 3.92 5.29
CA LEU A 108 -12.94 4.78 4.21
C LEU A 108 -12.51 3.96 2.99
N HIS A 109 -11.77 2.86 3.19
CA HIS A 109 -11.36 1.98 2.11
C HIS A 109 -12.56 1.41 1.36
N LEU A 110 -13.60 0.97 2.06
CA LEU A 110 -14.81 0.46 1.42
C LEU A 110 -15.46 1.53 0.55
N GLU A 111 -15.62 2.74 1.06
CA GLU A 111 -16.20 3.85 0.31
C GLU A 111 -15.38 4.18 -0.95
N LEU A 112 -14.05 4.24 -0.83
CA LEU A 112 -13.15 4.51 -1.95
C LEU A 112 -13.18 3.40 -2.99
N LEU A 113 -13.26 2.14 -2.58
CA LEU A 113 -13.35 1.00 -3.49
C LEU A 113 -14.66 1.01 -4.26
N LEU A 114 -15.78 1.29 -3.60
CA LEU A 114 -17.07 1.42 -4.26
C LEU A 114 -17.08 2.55 -5.29
N GLU A 115 -16.51 3.70 -4.95
CA GLU A 115 -16.36 4.82 -5.87
C GLU A 115 -15.47 4.47 -7.07
N THR A 116 -14.36 3.77 -6.83
CA THR A 116 -13.45 3.31 -7.88
C THR A 116 -14.16 2.36 -8.85
N ILE A 117 -14.98 1.45 -8.34
CA ILE A 117 -15.78 0.54 -9.17
C ILE A 117 -16.75 1.31 -10.05
N GLU A 118 -17.37 2.36 -9.55
CA GLU A 118 -18.26 3.21 -10.36
C GLU A 118 -17.52 3.88 -11.53
N PHE A 119 -16.27 4.29 -11.35
CA PHE A 119 -15.47 4.82 -12.46
C PHE A 119 -15.12 3.77 -13.52
N ILE A 120 -14.99 2.50 -13.13
CA ILE A 120 -14.67 1.39 -14.05
C ILE A 120 -15.87 1.01 -14.90
N LYS A 121 -17.05 1.14 -14.37
CA LYS A 121 -18.31 0.90 -15.12
C LYS A 121 -18.54 1.97 -16.18
#